data_f885933f8a0f93f818e6ee719f74c2f4
#
_entry.id   f885933f8a0f93f818e6ee719f74c2f4
#
_cell.length_a   1.000
_cell.length_b   1.000
_cell.length_c   1.000
_cell.angle_alpha   90.00
_cell.angle_beta   90.00
_cell.angle_gamma   90.00
#
_symmetry.space_group_name_H-M   'P 1'
#
loop_
_entity.id
_entity.type
_entity.pdbx_description
1 polymer ?
#
loop_
_entity_poly.entity_id
_entity_poly.type
_entity_poly.pdbx_seq_one_letter_code
_entity_poly.pdbx_strand_id
1 'polypeptide(L)'
;SRLTGDASRPNGRVERVHRTAKMECNLLGPTVDEALPEVDSFIDRAILNGQTVVYLIHGNGTGALRTAIHKHLRGNRMVKSFRLGRYGEGESGVTVVELK
;
A
#
# COMPACT_ATOMS: atom_id res chain seq x y z
N SER A 1 5.76 -26.19 10.09
CA SER A 1 4.89 -26.57 10.51
C SER A 1 4.66 -26.50 11.11
N ARG A 2 5.27 -26.30 10.52
CA ARG A 2 4.48 -26.52 11.12
C ARG A 2 3.92 -26.60 11.45
N LEU A 3 4.75 -26.36 10.80
CA LEU A 3 3.72 -26.62 11.19
C LEU A 3 3.45 -26.63 11.57
N THR A 4 4.18 -26.58 10.86
CA THR A 4 3.40 -26.75 11.16
C THR A 4 2.95 -26.33 11.57
N GLY A 5 3.65 -26.13 11.42
CA GLY A 5 2.73 -25.99 11.58
C GLY A 5 2.51 -25.45 11.95
N ASP A 6 2.69 -25.14 11.70
CA ASP A 6 1.88 -25.10 12.06
C ASP A 6 1.48 -24.86 12.41
N ALA A 7 2.16 -24.99 11.73
CA ALA A 7 1.24 -25.00 11.88
C ALA A 7 0.95 -24.72 12.33
N SER A 8 1.27 -24.47 12.12
CA SER A 8 0.48 -24.38 12.38
C SER A 8 0.14 -24.11 12.94
N ARG A 9 0.25 -24.00 12.96
CA ARG A 9 -0.64 -23.89 13.38
C ARG A 9 -1.34 -23.76 13.63
N PRO A 10 -0.92 -23.72 13.26
CA PRO A 10 -1.91 -23.55 13.28
C PRO A 10 -2.49 -23.29 13.60
N ASN A 11 -2.30 -23.28 13.40
CA ASN A 11 -3.22 -22.94 13.44
C ASN A 11 -3.74 -22.43 13.65
N GLY A 12 -3.38 -22.43 13.45
CA GLY A 12 -4.12 -21.80 13.15
C GLY A 12 -4.28 -21.15 13.56
N ARG A 13 -4.27 -20.90 13.22
CA ARG A 13 -4.61 -20.08 13.44
C ARG A 13 -4.31 -19.17 13.48
N VAL A 14 -4.53 -18.99 13.08
CA VAL A 14 -3.89 -17.84 13.09
C VAL A 14 -3.57 -17.06 11.86
N GLU A 15 -3.55 -17.54 10.77
CA GLU A 15 -3.27 -16.95 9.59
C GLU A 15 -4.16 -15.93 9.10
N ARG A 16 -5.36 -15.85 9.55
CA ARG A 16 -6.26 -14.84 9.12
C ARG A 16 -5.82 -13.47 9.53
N VAL A 17 -4.91 -13.37 10.45
CA VAL A 17 -4.34 -12.12 10.84
C VAL A 17 -3.67 -11.45 9.66
N HIS A 18 -3.03 -12.24 8.80
CA HIS A 18 -2.38 -11.68 7.64
C HIS A 18 -3.35 -11.02 6.68
N ARG A 19 -4.54 -11.54 6.57
CA ARG A 19 -5.50 -11.01 5.63
C ARG A 19 -6.04 -9.66 6.05
N THR A 20 -5.94 -9.32 7.35
CA THR A 20 -6.43 -8.03 7.82
C THR A 20 -5.32 -7.02 8.00
N ALA A 21 -4.07 -7.41 7.77
CA ALA A 21 -2.95 -6.49 7.90
C ALA A 21 -2.96 -5.49 6.75
N LYS A 22 -2.70 -4.22 7.08
CA LYS A 22 -2.60 -3.19 6.08
C LYS A 22 -1.36 -3.43 5.23
N MET A 23 -1.47 -3.19 3.95
CA MET A 23 -0.33 -3.25 3.06
C MET A 23 0.11 -1.82 2.79
N GLU A 24 1.33 -1.50 3.19
CA GLU A 24 1.86 -0.13 3.14
C GLU A 24 3.15 -0.09 2.34
N CYS A 25 3.33 0.99 1.61
CA CYS A 25 4.57 1.25 0.88
C CYS A 25 5.16 2.54 1.41
N ASN A 26 6.37 2.47 1.96
CA ASN A 26 7.05 3.64 2.50
C ASN A 26 7.87 4.28 1.39
N LEU A 27 7.49 5.49 1.01
CA LEU A 27 8.15 6.24 -0.06
C LEU A 27 8.92 7.44 0.49
N LEU A 28 9.24 7.41 1.79
CA LEU A 28 10.08 8.45 2.39
C LEU A 28 11.53 8.13 2.04
N GLY A 29 12.21 9.08 1.44
CA GLY A 29 13.62 8.92 1.09
C GLY A 29 13.92 8.89 -0.40
N PRO A 30 13.25 8.07 -1.22
CA PRO A 30 13.56 8.07 -2.65
C PRO A 30 13.14 9.37 -3.33
N THR A 31 13.77 9.66 -4.46
CA THR A 31 13.35 10.78 -5.30
C THR A 31 12.03 10.46 -5.96
N VAL A 32 11.39 11.46 -6.56
CA VAL A 32 10.14 11.25 -7.28
C VAL A 32 10.33 10.19 -8.37
N ASP A 33 11.41 10.31 -9.16
CA ASP A 33 11.67 9.38 -10.26
C ASP A 33 11.87 7.95 -9.76
N GLU A 34 12.41 7.78 -8.57
CA GLU A 34 12.61 6.46 -7.98
C GLU A 34 11.32 5.91 -7.37
N ALA A 35 10.48 6.80 -6.86
CA ALA A 35 9.26 6.40 -6.17
C ALA A 35 8.19 5.87 -7.12
N LEU A 36 8.06 6.47 -8.30
CA LEU A 36 6.98 6.09 -9.21
C LEU A 36 7.05 4.64 -9.68
N PRO A 37 8.22 4.12 -10.10
CA PRO A 37 8.30 2.70 -10.42
C PRO A 37 8.02 1.80 -9.21
N GLU A 38 8.39 2.25 -8.02
CA GLU A 38 8.14 1.48 -6.82
C GLU A 38 6.65 1.40 -6.52
N VAL A 39 5.92 2.48 -6.75
CA VAL A 39 4.46 2.49 -6.60
C VAL A 39 3.85 1.44 -7.52
N ASP A 40 4.28 1.38 -8.79
CA ASP A 40 3.75 0.41 -9.72
C ASP A 40 4.02 -1.02 -9.29
N SER A 41 5.26 -1.31 -8.86
CA SER A 41 5.61 -2.64 -8.38
C SER A 41 4.81 -3.02 -7.15
N PHE A 42 4.61 -2.07 -6.26
CA PHE A 42 3.86 -2.30 -5.03
C PHE A 42 2.40 -2.62 -5.34
N ILE A 43 1.79 -1.87 -6.26
CA ILE A 43 0.40 -2.12 -6.65
C ILE A 43 0.27 -3.49 -7.28
N ASP A 44 1.22 -3.89 -8.15
CA ASP A 44 1.20 -5.20 -8.75
C ASP A 44 1.25 -6.31 -7.70
N ARG A 45 2.12 -6.16 -6.70
CA ARG A 45 2.22 -7.14 -5.62
C ARG A 45 0.94 -7.18 -4.79
N ALA A 46 0.34 -6.02 -4.55
CA ALA A 46 -0.89 -5.95 -3.78
C ALA A 46 -2.02 -6.71 -4.47
N ILE A 47 -2.13 -6.53 -5.78
CA ILE A 47 -3.15 -7.21 -6.57
C ILE A 47 -2.93 -8.71 -6.52
N LEU A 48 -1.68 -9.16 -6.66
CA LEU A 48 -1.37 -10.58 -6.59
C LEU A 48 -1.71 -11.17 -5.22
N ASN A 49 -1.66 -10.35 -4.18
CA ASN A 49 -1.98 -10.79 -2.83
C ASN A 49 -3.46 -10.61 -2.47
N GLY A 50 -4.27 -10.22 -3.44
CA GLY A 50 -5.71 -10.07 -3.21
C GLY A 50 -6.11 -8.85 -2.41
N GLN A 51 -5.22 -7.88 -2.30
CA GLN A 51 -5.52 -6.65 -1.57
C GLN A 51 -6.41 -5.74 -2.41
N THR A 52 -7.36 -5.09 -1.76
CA THR A 52 -8.24 -4.14 -2.44
C THR A 52 -7.97 -2.70 -1.99
N VAL A 53 -7.26 -2.52 -0.89
CA VAL A 53 -6.91 -1.20 -0.38
C VAL A 53 -5.46 -1.23 0.07
N VAL A 54 -4.67 -0.25 -0.34
CA VAL A 54 -3.28 -0.14 0.06
C VAL A 54 -2.97 1.30 0.46
N TYR A 55 -1.86 1.49 1.13
CA TYR A 55 -1.46 2.78 1.71
C TYR A 55 -0.08 3.17 1.20
N LEU A 56 0.03 4.38 0.67
CA LEU A 56 1.30 4.91 0.19
C LEU A 56 1.73 6.03 1.14
N ILE A 57 2.86 5.85 1.81
CA ILE A 57 3.37 6.81 2.79
C ILE A 57 4.39 7.70 2.09
N HIS A 58 3.98 8.91 1.76
CA HIS A 58 4.85 9.85 1.03
C HIS A 58 5.27 11.05 1.87
N GLY A 59 4.69 11.22 3.06
CA GLY A 59 5.00 12.34 3.91
C GLY A 59 4.36 13.64 3.43
N ASN A 60 4.59 14.70 4.19
CA ASN A 60 4.00 15.99 3.87
C ASN A 60 4.95 16.89 3.06
N GLY A 61 6.19 17.03 3.49
CA GLY A 61 7.23 17.77 2.77
C GLY A 61 6.72 18.97 1.98
N THR A 62 7.23 19.13 0.76
CA THR A 62 6.80 20.21 -0.12
C THR A 62 5.51 19.88 -0.87
N GLY A 63 5.09 18.62 -0.80
CA GLY A 63 3.95 18.16 -1.58
C GLY A 63 4.31 17.68 -2.98
N ALA A 64 5.57 17.79 -3.37
CA ALA A 64 5.98 17.41 -4.72
C ALA A 64 5.79 15.92 -4.96
N LEU A 65 6.19 15.08 -4.00
CA LEU A 65 6.06 13.64 -4.13
C LEU A 65 4.58 13.25 -4.16
N ARG A 66 3.79 13.80 -3.26
CA ARG A 66 2.34 13.54 -3.22
C ARG A 66 1.69 13.88 -4.55
N THR A 67 2.00 15.06 -5.10
CA THR A 67 1.42 15.51 -6.35
C THR A 67 1.80 14.57 -7.49
N ALA A 68 3.06 14.16 -7.55
CA ALA A 68 3.55 13.27 -8.60
C ALA A 68 2.88 11.90 -8.49
N ILE A 69 2.74 11.39 -7.27
CA ILE A 69 2.09 10.09 -7.04
C ILE A 69 0.64 10.15 -7.47
N HIS A 70 -0.08 11.21 -7.09
CA HIS A 70 -1.49 11.35 -7.47
C HIS A 70 -1.67 11.40 -8.98
N LYS A 71 -0.80 12.13 -9.66
CA LYS A 71 -0.87 12.18 -11.11
C LYS A 71 -0.61 10.82 -11.73
N HIS A 72 0.37 10.10 -11.17
CA HIS A 72 0.74 8.77 -11.64
C HIS A 72 -0.40 7.77 -11.44
N LEU A 73 -1.06 7.83 -10.28
CA LEU A 73 -2.18 6.94 -9.98
C LEU A 73 -3.35 7.15 -10.93
N ARG A 74 -3.58 8.37 -11.38
CA ARG A 74 -4.67 8.63 -12.32
C ARG A 74 -4.47 7.90 -13.64
N GLY A 75 -3.22 7.60 -13.98
CA GLY A 75 -2.91 6.86 -15.20
C GLY A 75 -2.84 5.35 -15.01
N ASN A 76 -3.04 4.86 -13.79
CA ASN A 76 -2.92 3.43 -13.51
C ASN A 76 -4.29 2.76 -13.59
N ARG A 77 -4.45 1.84 -14.55
CA ARG A 77 -5.73 1.20 -14.82
C ARG A 77 -6.23 0.31 -13.68
N MET A 78 -5.33 -0.12 -12.79
CA MET A 78 -5.71 -0.98 -11.69
C MET A 78 -6.19 -0.19 -10.47
N VAL A 79 -6.07 1.13 -10.50
CA VAL A 79 -6.49 1.99 -9.41
C VAL A 79 -7.94 2.41 -9.65
N LYS A 80 -8.81 2.06 -8.69
CA LYS A 80 -10.20 2.46 -8.75
C LYS A 80 -10.38 3.90 -8.29
N SER A 81 -9.76 4.25 -7.17
CA SER A 81 -9.80 5.59 -6.62
C SER A 81 -8.69 5.76 -5.60
N PHE A 82 -8.43 6.99 -5.23
CA PHE A 82 -7.47 7.26 -4.16
C PHE A 82 -7.86 8.54 -3.45
N ARG A 83 -7.39 8.68 -2.21
CA ARG A 83 -7.64 9.88 -1.40
C ARG A 83 -6.52 10.01 -0.39
N LEU A 84 -6.40 11.21 0.18
CA LEU A 84 -5.50 11.38 1.31
C LEU A 84 -6.08 10.65 2.53
N GLY A 85 -5.21 10.29 3.45
CA GLY A 85 -5.62 9.59 4.65
C GLY A 85 -6.50 10.47 5.54
N ARG A 86 -7.28 9.81 6.38
CA ARG A 86 -8.11 10.48 7.37
C ARG A 86 -7.41 10.40 8.71
N TYR A 87 -8.05 10.97 9.71
CA TYR A 87 -7.53 10.88 11.07
C TYR A 87 -7.28 9.41 11.42
N GLY A 88 -6.08 9.11 11.87
CA GLY A 88 -5.69 7.74 12.21
C GLY A 88 -5.13 6.95 11.05
N GLU A 89 -5.16 7.48 9.82
CA GLU A 89 -4.61 6.81 8.64
C GLU A 89 -3.34 7.46 8.12
N GLY A 90 -2.77 8.44 8.84
CA GLY A 90 -1.59 9.16 8.37
C GLY A 90 -1.92 10.48 7.75
N GLU A 91 -3.20 10.80 7.63
CA GLU A 91 -3.69 12.10 7.16
C GLU A 91 -3.03 12.52 5.85
N SER A 92 -2.56 13.75 5.72
CA SER A 92 -2.04 14.23 4.44
C SER A 92 -0.68 13.64 4.07
N GLY A 93 -0.05 12.88 4.98
CA GLY A 93 1.22 12.22 4.70
C GLY A 93 1.06 10.86 4.04
N VAL A 94 -0.17 10.40 3.86
CA VAL A 94 -0.47 9.08 3.32
C VAL A 94 -1.57 9.21 2.26
N THR A 95 -1.45 8.44 1.18
CA THR A 95 -2.53 8.30 0.20
C THR A 95 -3.10 6.90 0.31
N VAL A 96 -4.40 6.80 0.48
CA VAL A 96 -5.11 5.53 0.54
C VAL A 96 -5.62 5.23 -0.86
N VAL A 97 -5.23 4.07 -1.39
CA VAL A 97 -5.55 3.69 -2.77
C VAL A 97 -6.49 2.50 -2.75
N GLU A 98 -7.60 2.65 -3.46
CA GLU A 98 -8.54 1.55 -3.64
C GLU A 98 -8.28 0.93 -5.00
N LEU A 99 -8.08 -0.38 -5.04
CA LEU A 99 -7.77 -1.11 -6.26
C LEU A 99 -9.02 -1.76 -6.83
N LYS A 100 -9.03 -1.98 -8.13
CA LYS A 100 -10.16 -2.60 -8.82
C LYS A 100 -10.29 -4.08 -8.52
#